data_0758a36a7bef123823e0dab1a42c3243
#
_entry.id   0758a36a7bef123823e0dab1a42c3243
#
_cell.length_a   1.000
_cell.length_b   1.000
_cell.length_c   1.000
_cell.angle_alpha   90.00
_cell.angle_beta   90.00
_cell.angle_gamma   90.00
#
_symmetry.space_group_name_H-M   'P 1'
#
loop_
_entity.id
_entity.type
_entity.pdbx_description
1 polymer ?
#
loop_
_entity_poly.entity_id
_entity_poly.type
_entity_poly.pdbx_seq_one_letter_code
_entity_poly.pdbx_strand_id
1 'polypeptide(L)'
;MVKVKVERSEDADDSVVVSGDVSIKEEESYDDKMLFVNAIAKPMAGKKLAKKCYKLVKKAMKHKTYLRNGLKDVQTRLRKGETGICIFAGDVTPIDILCHLPAVCEEKGIPYAYTPSRADLGAAMGVKRGTVALLIRQNEEYKDLYDEVKEELSGLYIPV
;
A
#
# COMPACT_ATOMS: atom_id res chain seq x y z
N MET A 1 -29.41 16.16 29.59
CA MET A 1 -28.25 16.68 28.83
C MET A 1 -27.00 16.35 29.61
N VAL A 2 -26.27 15.37 29.19
CA VAL A 2 -24.98 15.03 29.79
C VAL A 2 -23.88 15.52 28.83
N LYS A 3 -23.14 16.54 29.24
CA LYS A 3 -21.97 17.03 28.54
C LYS A 3 -20.81 16.09 28.88
N VAL A 4 -20.36 15.31 27.92
CA VAL A 4 -19.11 14.56 28.03
C VAL A 4 -17.97 15.47 27.61
N LYS A 5 -17.09 15.78 28.56
CA LYS A 5 -15.86 16.54 28.35
C LYS A 5 -14.80 15.59 27.82
N VAL A 6 -14.38 15.77 26.59
CA VAL A 6 -13.27 14.99 26.03
C VAL A 6 -11.97 15.71 26.38
N GLU A 7 -11.15 15.08 27.20
CA GLU A 7 -9.78 15.52 27.43
C GLU A 7 -8.91 15.07 26.26
N ARG A 8 -8.15 16.02 25.70
CA ARG A 8 -7.14 15.76 24.66
C ARG A 8 -5.90 15.20 25.31
N SER A 9 -5.50 14.00 24.92
CA SER A 9 -4.15 13.53 25.11
C SER A 9 -3.34 13.84 23.85
N GLU A 10 -2.23 14.50 24.03
CA GLU A 10 -1.28 14.89 22.97
C GLU A 10 -0.42 13.68 22.57
N ASP A 11 -0.93 12.82 21.76
CA ASP A 11 -0.21 11.82 20.95
C ASP A 11 -1.22 11.19 20.00
N ALA A 12 -1.84 12.01 19.18
CA ALA A 12 -2.93 11.58 18.32
C ALA A 12 -2.52 11.66 16.86
N ASP A 13 -2.40 10.50 16.26
CA ASP A 13 -2.75 10.34 14.86
C ASP A 13 -4.22 10.78 14.69
N ASP A 14 -4.40 11.78 13.86
CA ASP A 14 -5.63 12.52 13.63
C ASP A 14 -6.70 11.60 13.03
N SER A 15 -7.55 11.02 13.88
CA SER A 15 -8.78 10.39 13.45
C SER A 15 -9.94 11.38 13.65
N VAL A 16 -10.33 12.05 12.58
CA VAL A 16 -11.54 12.86 12.56
C VAL A 16 -12.74 11.95 12.72
N VAL A 17 -13.37 12.01 13.87
CA VAL A 17 -14.64 11.35 14.14
C VAL A 17 -15.76 12.25 13.60
N VAL A 18 -16.36 11.87 12.50
CA VAL A 18 -17.61 12.45 12.03
C VAL A 18 -18.75 11.63 12.64
N SER A 19 -19.55 12.29 13.46
CA SER A 19 -20.74 11.74 14.10
C SER A 19 -21.80 11.41 13.04
N GLY A 20 -22.20 10.16 12.98
CA GLY A 20 -23.31 9.69 12.16
C GLY A 20 -23.15 8.21 11.81
N ASP A 21 -23.91 7.35 12.46
CA ASP A 21 -23.98 5.91 12.32
C ASP A 21 -22.66 5.16 12.56
N VAL A 22 -22.52 4.74 13.79
CA VAL A 22 -21.47 3.83 14.24
C VAL A 22 -21.78 2.42 13.70
N SER A 23 -21.47 2.17 12.44
CA SER A 23 -21.07 0.84 12.07
C SER A 23 -19.69 0.66 12.66
N ILE A 24 -19.57 -0.09 13.73
CA ILE A 24 -18.31 -0.59 14.27
C ILE A 24 -17.68 -1.41 13.14
N LYS A 25 -16.86 -0.75 12.32
CA LYS A 25 -15.90 -1.47 11.50
C LYS A 25 -14.86 -1.90 12.51
N GLU A 26 -14.96 -3.15 12.96
CA GLU A 26 -13.86 -3.84 13.61
C GLU A 26 -12.65 -3.65 12.69
N GLU A 27 -11.66 -2.89 13.15
CA GLU A 27 -10.41 -2.74 12.42
C GLU A 27 -9.74 -4.12 12.48
N GLU A 28 -9.90 -4.89 11.41
CA GLU A 28 -9.24 -6.17 11.26
C GLU A 28 -7.76 -5.99 11.54
N SER A 29 -7.24 -6.76 12.47
CA SER A 29 -5.81 -6.76 12.78
C SER A 29 -4.99 -7.08 11.55
N TYR A 30 -3.75 -6.61 11.48
CA TYR A 30 -2.81 -6.99 10.42
C TYR A 30 -2.70 -8.52 10.30
N ASP A 31 -2.71 -9.22 11.42
CA ASP A 31 -2.58 -10.68 11.48
C ASP A 31 -3.84 -11.37 10.92
N ASP A 32 -5.02 -10.82 11.16
CA ASP A 32 -6.28 -11.33 10.60
C ASP A 32 -6.29 -11.17 9.07
N LYS A 33 -5.80 -10.05 8.56
CA LYS A 33 -5.68 -9.81 7.11
C LYS A 33 -4.69 -10.77 6.44
N MET A 34 -3.67 -11.21 7.15
CA MET A 34 -2.70 -12.19 6.65
C MET A 34 -3.33 -13.55 6.36
N LEU A 35 -4.44 -13.91 6.99
CA LEU A 35 -5.15 -15.15 6.73
C LEU A 35 -5.76 -15.23 5.32
N PHE A 36 -6.04 -14.09 4.73
CA PHE A 36 -6.68 -13.99 3.40
C PHE A 36 -5.67 -13.73 2.27
N VAL A 37 -4.38 -13.72 2.59
CA VAL A 37 -3.32 -13.46 1.62
C VAL A 37 -3.09 -14.69 0.74
N ASN A 38 -2.94 -14.44 -0.56
CA ASN A 38 -2.65 -15.50 -1.53
C ASN A 38 -1.25 -16.11 -1.32
N ALA A 39 -1.10 -17.39 -1.66
CA ALA A 39 0.17 -18.11 -1.53
C ALA A 39 1.30 -17.49 -2.37
N ILE A 40 0.99 -16.83 -3.48
CA ILE A 40 1.96 -16.17 -4.37
C ILE A 40 2.39 -14.78 -3.90
N ALA A 41 1.76 -14.24 -2.85
CA ALA A 41 2.04 -12.89 -2.37
C ALA A 41 3.38 -12.83 -1.60
N LYS A 42 4.45 -12.96 -2.32
CA LYS A 42 5.84 -12.91 -1.82
C LYS A 42 6.68 -11.96 -2.68
N PRO A 43 7.54 -11.13 -2.09
CA PRO A 43 7.72 -10.91 -0.65
C PRO A 43 6.58 -10.12 -0.03
N MET A 44 6.17 -10.49 1.18
CA MET A 44 5.16 -9.77 1.95
C MET A 44 5.82 -8.69 2.81
N ALA A 45 5.29 -7.47 2.75
CA ALA A 45 5.75 -6.39 3.61
C ALA A 45 5.34 -6.67 5.07
N GLY A 46 6.31 -6.66 5.98
CA GLY A 46 6.02 -6.76 7.41
C GLY A 46 5.20 -5.56 7.90
N LYS A 47 4.61 -5.69 9.07
CA LYS A 47 3.71 -4.66 9.64
C LYS A 47 4.30 -3.23 9.65
N LYS A 48 5.59 -3.11 9.99
CA LYS A 48 6.29 -1.81 10.01
C LYS A 48 6.48 -1.27 8.60
N LEU A 49 6.94 -2.12 7.68
CA LEU A 49 7.17 -1.75 6.28
C LEU A 49 5.86 -1.42 5.56
N ALA A 50 4.79 -2.19 5.80
CA ALA A 50 3.47 -1.89 5.26
C ALA A 50 2.98 -0.49 5.67
N LYS A 51 3.15 -0.11 6.94
CA LYS A 51 2.84 1.25 7.40
C LYS A 51 3.65 2.33 6.68
N LYS A 52 4.94 2.09 6.44
CA LYS A 52 5.79 3.01 5.66
C LYS A 52 5.32 3.10 4.21
N CYS A 53 4.97 1.97 3.60
CA CYS A 53 4.39 1.94 2.26
C CYS A 53 3.09 2.76 2.17
N TYR A 54 2.19 2.62 3.12
CA TYR A 54 0.95 3.40 3.16
C TYR A 54 1.21 4.92 3.34
N LYS A 55 2.18 5.29 4.17
CA LYS A 55 2.60 6.69 4.31
C LYS A 55 3.18 7.25 3.01
N LEU A 56 3.98 6.44 2.32
CA LEU A 56 4.55 6.81 1.01
C LEU A 56 3.44 6.99 -0.03
N VAL A 57 2.48 6.08 -0.12
CA VAL A 57 1.32 6.17 -1.01
C VAL A 57 0.54 7.45 -0.72
N LYS A 58 0.26 7.75 0.54
CA LYS A 58 -0.47 8.95 0.95
C LYS A 58 0.24 10.24 0.55
N LYS A 59 1.57 10.28 0.66
CA LYS A 59 2.37 11.43 0.18
C LYS A 59 2.37 11.51 -1.34
N ALA A 60 2.60 10.40 -2.03
CA ALA A 60 2.65 10.34 -3.48
C ALA A 60 1.30 10.69 -4.14
N MET A 61 0.19 10.43 -3.45
CA MET A 61 -1.16 10.77 -3.94
C MET A 61 -1.36 12.27 -4.13
N LYS A 62 -0.64 13.12 -3.41
CA LYS A 62 -0.66 14.57 -3.61
C LYS A 62 -0.13 14.96 -5.00
N HIS A 63 0.72 14.13 -5.57
CA HIS A 63 1.36 14.31 -6.86
C HIS A 63 0.91 13.22 -7.85
N LYS A 64 -0.27 13.38 -8.43
CA LYS A 64 -0.92 12.39 -9.31
C LYS A 64 -0.06 11.90 -10.47
N THR A 65 0.89 12.70 -10.93
CA THR A 65 1.82 12.32 -12.00
C THR A 65 2.86 11.28 -11.59
N TYR A 66 3.13 11.16 -10.30
CA TYR A 66 4.14 10.24 -9.75
C TYR A 66 3.57 8.95 -9.19
N LEU A 67 2.24 8.87 -9.05
CA LEU A 67 1.53 7.68 -8.62
C LEU A 67 0.68 7.12 -9.76
N ARG A 68 0.90 5.85 -10.08
CA ARG A 68 0.09 5.10 -11.04
C ARG A 68 -0.77 4.10 -10.28
N ASN A 69 -2.04 4.12 -10.54
CA ASN A 69 -3.02 3.28 -9.86
C ASN A 69 -3.75 2.37 -10.85
N GLY A 70 -3.88 1.14 -10.46
CA GLY A 70 -4.60 0.13 -11.21
C GLY A 70 -3.71 -0.73 -12.10
N LEU A 71 -4.14 -1.97 -12.27
CA LEU A 71 -3.40 -3.01 -12.96
C LEU A 71 -2.98 -2.61 -14.38
N LYS A 72 -3.94 -2.11 -15.18
CA LYS A 72 -3.71 -1.76 -16.59
C LYS A 72 -2.70 -0.61 -16.74
N ASP A 73 -2.80 0.41 -15.89
CA ASP A 73 -1.89 1.56 -15.96
C ASP A 73 -0.49 1.16 -15.51
N VAL A 74 -0.39 0.41 -14.42
CA VAL A 74 0.90 -0.12 -13.93
C VAL A 74 1.57 -0.98 -14.98
N GLN A 75 0.87 -1.94 -15.59
CA GLN A 75 1.43 -2.77 -16.66
C GLN A 75 1.91 -1.95 -17.85
N THR A 76 1.12 -0.99 -18.29
CA THR A 76 1.48 -0.13 -19.43
C THR A 76 2.73 0.67 -19.13
N ARG A 77 2.85 1.20 -17.91
CA ARG A 77 4.01 1.99 -17.49
C ARG A 77 5.27 1.14 -17.34
N LEU A 78 5.13 -0.04 -16.76
CA LEU A 78 6.24 -1.00 -16.69
C LEU A 78 6.75 -1.38 -18.08
N ARG A 79 5.86 -1.62 -19.04
CA ARG A 79 6.25 -1.89 -20.44
C ARG A 79 7.00 -0.72 -21.06
N LYS A 80 6.61 0.51 -20.76
CA LYS A 80 7.27 1.74 -21.23
C LYS A 80 8.62 2.01 -20.55
N GLY A 81 9.02 1.18 -19.58
CA GLY A 81 10.29 1.33 -18.88
C GLY A 81 10.26 2.33 -17.73
N GLU A 82 9.09 2.72 -17.23
CA GLU A 82 9.03 3.52 -16.01
C GLU A 82 9.56 2.72 -14.83
N THR A 83 10.39 3.36 -14.00
CA THR A 83 10.96 2.78 -12.79
C THR A 83 10.31 3.38 -11.56
N GLY A 84 10.34 2.64 -10.45
CA GLY A 84 9.76 3.09 -9.20
C GLY A 84 9.67 1.96 -8.20
N ILE A 85 8.77 2.09 -7.25
CA ILE A 85 8.42 1.05 -6.28
C ILE A 85 7.03 0.53 -6.64
N CYS A 86 6.90 -0.78 -6.78
CA CYS A 86 5.62 -1.44 -6.99
C CYS A 86 5.06 -1.97 -5.66
N ILE A 87 3.78 -1.74 -5.43
CA ILE A 87 3.05 -2.28 -4.27
C ILE A 87 1.83 -3.02 -4.80
N PHE A 88 1.69 -4.28 -4.41
CA PHE A 88 0.58 -5.14 -4.81
C PHE A 88 -0.25 -5.55 -3.60
N ALA A 89 -1.55 -5.76 -3.83
CA ALA A 89 -2.42 -6.33 -2.81
C ALA A 89 -2.29 -7.87 -2.80
N GLY A 90 -2.23 -8.44 -1.60
CA GLY A 90 -2.09 -9.90 -1.44
C GLY A 90 -3.42 -10.66 -1.42
N ASP A 91 -4.55 -9.97 -1.33
CA ASP A 91 -5.90 -10.53 -1.22
C ASP A 91 -6.69 -10.51 -2.55
N VAL A 92 -6.00 -10.43 -3.67
CA VAL A 92 -6.62 -10.34 -5.01
C VAL A 92 -7.02 -11.70 -5.53
N THR A 93 -8.26 -11.83 -5.97
CA THR A 93 -8.81 -13.03 -6.60
C THR A 93 -9.45 -12.64 -7.93
N PRO A 94 -9.15 -13.33 -9.06
CA PRO A 94 -8.24 -14.47 -9.21
C PRO A 94 -6.74 -14.07 -9.17
N ILE A 95 -5.88 -15.04 -8.83
CA ILE A 95 -4.41 -14.88 -8.72
C ILE A 95 -3.78 -14.50 -10.08
N ASP A 96 -4.31 -14.99 -11.16
CA ASP A 96 -3.81 -14.78 -12.53
C ASP A 96 -3.66 -13.31 -12.92
N ILE A 97 -4.40 -12.43 -12.28
CA ILE A 97 -4.34 -10.99 -12.51
C ILE A 97 -2.96 -10.41 -12.18
N LEU A 98 -2.32 -10.91 -11.13
CA LEU A 98 -1.06 -10.39 -10.60
C LEU A 98 0.13 -11.32 -10.80
N CYS A 99 -0.07 -12.58 -11.19
CA CYS A 99 0.99 -13.59 -11.17
C CYS A 99 2.20 -13.25 -12.06
N HIS A 100 2.02 -12.49 -13.12
CA HIS A 100 3.08 -12.09 -14.05
C HIS A 100 3.83 -10.82 -13.63
N LEU A 101 3.26 -9.97 -12.77
CA LEU A 101 3.85 -8.69 -12.40
C LEU A 101 5.14 -8.81 -11.59
N PRO A 102 5.26 -9.72 -10.62
CA PRO A 102 6.52 -9.95 -9.93
C PRO A 102 7.66 -10.28 -10.86
N ALA A 103 7.45 -11.16 -11.82
CA ALA A 103 8.47 -11.53 -12.82
C ALA A 103 8.91 -10.33 -13.67
N VAL A 104 7.97 -9.50 -14.09
CA VAL A 104 8.28 -8.26 -14.84
C VAL A 104 9.06 -7.27 -13.98
N CYS A 105 8.74 -7.15 -12.70
CA CYS A 105 9.48 -6.28 -11.78
C CYS A 105 10.91 -6.80 -11.56
N GLU A 106 11.10 -8.10 -11.40
CA GLU A 106 12.43 -8.72 -11.26
C GLU A 106 13.28 -8.56 -12.51
N GLU A 107 12.71 -8.80 -13.69
CA GLU A 107 13.40 -8.60 -14.97
C GLU A 107 13.92 -7.17 -15.14
N LYS A 108 13.17 -6.20 -14.66
CA LYS A 108 13.50 -4.76 -14.75
C LYS A 108 14.25 -4.22 -13.54
N GLY A 109 14.51 -5.04 -12.54
CA GLY A 109 15.17 -4.61 -11.30
C GLY A 109 14.36 -3.60 -10.48
N ILE A 110 13.03 -3.68 -10.54
CA ILE A 110 12.11 -2.79 -9.83
C ILE A 110 11.75 -3.43 -8.48
N PRO A 111 12.02 -2.77 -7.34
CA PRO A 111 11.62 -3.28 -6.04
C PRO A 111 10.11 -3.33 -5.91
N TYR A 112 9.60 -4.42 -5.37
CA TYR A 112 8.18 -4.63 -5.15
C TYR A 112 7.91 -5.36 -3.83
N ALA A 113 6.71 -5.20 -3.31
CA ALA A 113 6.21 -5.98 -2.18
C ALA A 113 4.70 -6.12 -2.24
N TYR A 114 4.21 -7.10 -1.50
CA TYR A 114 2.79 -7.29 -1.28
C TYR A 114 2.37 -6.72 0.06
N THR A 115 1.18 -6.13 0.10
CA THR A 115 0.50 -5.73 1.34
C THR A 115 -0.71 -6.63 1.56
N PRO A 116 -1.16 -6.86 2.81
CA PRO A 116 -2.19 -7.85 3.08
C PRO A 116 -3.55 -7.54 2.47
N SER A 117 -3.91 -6.26 2.34
CA SER A 117 -5.27 -5.88 1.94
C SER A 117 -5.30 -4.81 0.86
N ARG A 118 -6.11 -5.07 -0.18
CA ARG A 118 -6.44 -4.07 -1.21
C ARG A 118 -7.25 -2.90 -0.66
N ALA A 119 -8.03 -3.14 0.38
CA ALA A 119 -8.80 -2.09 1.04
C ALA A 119 -7.90 -1.08 1.75
N ASP A 120 -6.84 -1.53 2.41
CA ASP A 120 -5.86 -0.67 3.07
C ASP A 120 -5.08 0.18 2.07
N LEU A 121 -4.72 -0.38 0.92
CA LEU A 121 -4.10 0.39 -0.17
C LEU A 121 -5.05 1.46 -0.70
N GLY A 122 -6.32 1.14 -0.89
CA GLY A 122 -7.34 2.09 -1.29
C GLY A 122 -7.53 3.20 -0.25
N ALA A 123 -7.56 2.85 1.02
CA ALA A 123 -7.65 3.81 2.12
C ALA A 123 -6.44 4.76 2.17
N ALA A 124 -5.23 4.23 1.95
CA ALA A 124 -4.01 5.04 1.88
C ALA A 124 -4.04 6.05 0.72
N MET A 125 -4.72 5.70 -0.37
CA MET A 125 -4.97 6.60 -1.50
C MET A 125 -6.14 7.57 -1.28
N GLY A 126 -6.93 7.39 -0.24
CA GLY A 126 -8.14 8.15 -0.01
C GLY A 126 -9.30 7.79 -0.94
N VAL A 127 -9.29 6.60 -1.54
CA VAL A 127 -10.37 6.10 -2.39
C VAL A 127 -11.17 5.01 -1.68
N LYS A 128 -12.47 4.95 -1.97
CA LYS A 128 -13.37 3.97 -1.34
C LYS A 128 -13.24 2.56 -1.91
N ARG A 129 -12.64 2.43 -3.10
CA ARG A 129 -12.45 1.13 -3.77
C ARG A 129 -11.10 0.54 -3.40
N GLY A 130 -11.04 -0.78 -3.30
CA GLY A 130 -9.79 -1.50 -3.15
C GLY A 130 -8.86 -1.27 -4.33
N THR A 131 -7.58 -1.11 -4.05
CA THR A 131 -6.52 -0.94 -5.03
C THR A 131 -5.68 -2.20 -5.14
N VAL A 132 -5.49 -2.69 -6.35
CA VAL A 132 -4.82 -3.97 -6.61
C VAL A 132 -3.32 -3.79 -6.81
N ALA A 133 -2.92 -2.77 -7.54
CA ALA A 133 -1.52 -2.51 -7.86
C ALA A 133 -1.24 -1.01 -7.93
N LEU A 134 -0.09 -0.62 -7.42
CA LEU A 134 0.42 0.75 -7.44
C LEU A 134 1.86 0.78 -7.94
N LEU A 135 2.19 1.82 -8.70
CA LEU A 135 3.57 2.16 -9.05
C LEU A 135 3.85 3.59 -8.57
N ILE A 136 4.85 3.74 -7.71
CA ILE A 136 5.25 5.01 -7.13
C ILE A 136 6.59 5.41 -7.73
N ARG A 137 6.64 6.57 -8.37
CA ARG A 137 7.88 7.14 -8.89
C ARG A 137 8.55 8.00 -7.83
N GLN A 138 9.85 8.15 -7.95
CA GLN A 138 10.63 9.03 -7.07
C GLN A 138 10.24 10.49 -7.28
N ASN A 139 10.11 11.25 -6.17
CA ASN A 139 9.92 12.69 -6.17
C ASN A 139 10.70 13.28 -4.99
N GLU A 140 11.15 14.51 -5.15
CA GLU A 140 11.97 15.22 -4.15
C GLU A 140 11.25 15.43 -2.81
N GLU A 141 9.93 15.65 -2.84
CA GLU A 141 9.14 15.92 -1.62
C GLU A 141 9.06 14.73 -0.64
N TYR A 142 9.20 13.52 -1.12
CA TYR A 142 9.17 12.31 -0.29
C TYR A 142 10.37 11.40 -0.54
N LYS A 143 11.47 11.97 -1.04
CA LYS A 143 12.67 11.22 -1.41
C LYS A 143 13.22 10.37 -0.27
N ASP A 144 13.37 10.94 0.91
CA ASP A 144 13.92 10.24 2.06
C ASP A 144 13.11 8.98 2.42
N LEU A 145 11.78 9.12 2.46
CA LEU A 145 10.88 7.99 2.73
C LEU A 145 10.89 6.99 1.57
N TYR A 146 11.01 7.48 0.34
CA TYR A 146 11.10 6.62 -0.84
C TYR A 146 12.36 5.77 -0.83
N ASP A 147 13.51 6.37 -0.55
CA ASP A 147 14.80 5.69 -0.49
C ASP A 147 14.83 4.68 0.67
N GLU A 148 14.32 5.05 1.84
CA GLU A 148 14.18 4.14 2.99
C GLU A 148 13.32 2.91 2.65
N VAL A 149 12.16 3.11 2.05
CA VAL A 149 11.28 2.02 1.64
C VAL A 149 11.94 1.17 0.55
N LYS A 150 12.61 1.80 -0.41
CA LYS A 150 13.32 1.10 -1.47
C LYS A 150 14.42 0.18 -0.93
N GLU A 151 15.20 0.64 0.03
CA GLU A 151 16.25 -0.15 0.68
C GLU A 151 15.66 -1.34 1.45
N GLU A 152 14.61 -1.11 2.23
CA GLU A 152 13.92 -2.18 2.96
C GLU A 152 13.31 -3.23 2.01
N LEU A 153 12.72 -2.79 0.89
CA LEU A 153 12.17 -3.70 -0.13
C LEU A 153 13.25 -4.52 -0.81
N SER A 154 14.39 -3.91 -1.12
CA SER A 154 15.52 -4.60 -1.73
C SER A 154 16.17 -5.63 -0.80
N GLY A 155 16.03 -5.43 0.51
CA GLY A 155 16.48 -6.37 1.53
C GLY A 155 15.51 -7.51 1.84
N LEU A 156 14.29 -7.48 1.27
CA LEU A 156 13.34 -8.57 1.47
C LEU A 156 13.79 -9.82 0.70
N TYR A 157 13.85 -10.94 1.41
CA TYR A 157 14.17 -12.23 0.81
C TYR A 157 12.98 -12.73 -0.03
N ILE A 158 13.25 -13.04 -1.28
CA ILE A 158 12.31 -13.73 -2.16
C ILE A 158 12.71 -15.22 -2.13
N PRO A 159 11.92 -16.07 -1.47
CA PRO A 159 12.19 -17.51 -1.53
C PRO A 159 11.95 -17.98 -2.97
N VAL A 160 12.98 -18.42 -3.61
CA VAL A 160 12.97 -19.07 -4.93
C VAL A 160 12.41 -20.47 -4.79
#